data_150340b1e9215346f5c5236871cbdd1a
#
_entry.id   150340b1e9215346f5c5236871cbdd1a
#
_cell.length_a   1.000
_cell.length_b   1.000
_cell.length_c   1.000
_cell.angle_alpha   90.00
_cell.angle_beta   90.00
_cell.angle_gamma   90.00
#
_symmetry.space_group_name_H-M   'P 1'
#
loop_
_entity.id
_entity.type
_entity.pdbx_description
1 polymer ?
#
loop_
_entity_poly.entity_id
_entity_poly.type
_entity_poly.pdbx_seq_one_letter_code
_entity_poly.pdbx_strand_id
1 'polypeptide(L)'
;MKVKKISAANVEACSLPKLFDEEKIDFQPIQCVNWAEYPYKPKVSFRIAHTQNSILLHFKVKEESVRAKYGEDNGSVWTDSCVEFFSIPAGDGIYYNIECNCIGTILVGAGPVRNNREHAPKEVTALVQRWSSLGNQPFAERIGETDWEVALIIPVSYTHLRAHETSLHL
;
A
#
# COMPACT_ATOMS: atom_id res chain seq x y z
N MET A 1 -8.56 -5.83 15.24
CA MET A 1 -9.21 -6.45 14.05
C MET A 1 -8.60 -7.82 13.81
N LYS A 2 -9.41 -8.83 13.45
CA LYS A 2 -8.90 -10.16 13.04
C LYS A 2 -8.86 -10.20 11.51
N VAL A 3 -7.69 -10.44 10.93
CA VAL A 3 -7.51 -10.51 9.47
C VAL A 3 -7.85 -11.93 9.00
N LYS A 4 -8.72 -12.04 7.99
CA LYS A 4 -9.16 -13.33 7.45
C LYS A 4 -8.07 -13.94 6.57
N LYS A 5 -7.79 -15.23 6.76
CA LYS A 5 -7.02 -16.03 5.80
C LYS A 5 -7.94 -16.51 4.69
N ILE A 6 -7.54 -16.32 3.44
CA ILE A 6 -8.25 -16.84 2.28
C ILE A 6 -7.38 -17.82 1.51
N SER A 7 -8.02 -18.83 0.93
CA SER A 7 -7.36 -19.85 0.11
C SER A 7 -7.60 -19.52 -1.36
N ALA A 8 -6.82 -18.59 -1.89
CA ALA A 8 -6.88 -18.22 -3.29
C ALA A 8 -5.52 -18.46 -3.94
N ALA A 9 -5.48 -19.27 -4.98
CA ALA A 9 -4.30 -19.47 -5.82
C ALA A 9 -4.34 -18.47 -6.98
N ASN A 10 -3.17 -17.90 -7.33
CA ASN A 10 -3.02 -17.04 -8.50
C ASN A 10 -3.95 -15.81 -8.53
N VAL A 11 -4.06 -15.12 -7.40
CA VAL A 11 -4.83 -13.88 -7.32
C VAL A 11 -4.07 -12.76 -8.03
N GLU A 12 -4.76 -12.02 -8.88
CA GLU A 12 -4.26 -10.79 -9.49
C GLU A 12 -4.81 -9.57 -8.76
N ALA A 13 -4.03 -8.49 -8.66
CA ALA A 13 -4.44 -7.30 -7.93
C ALA A 13 -5.74 -6.68 -8.46
N CYS A 14 -5.98 -6.72 -9.77
CA CYS A 14 -7.22 -6.22 -10.38
C CYS A 14 -8.47 -7.02 -10.00
N SER A 15 -8.32 -8.27 -9.56
CA SER A 15 -9.43 -9.12 -9.13
C SER A 15 -9.74 -9.00 -7.63
N LEU A 16 -8.88 -8.32 -6.83
CA LEU A 16 -9.07 -8.23 -5.39
C LEU A 16 -10.40 -7.59 -4.96
N PRO A 17 -10.90 -6.52 -5.60
CA PRO A 17 -12.19 -5.95 -5.23
C PRO A 17 -13.31 -6.99 -5.26
N LYS A 18 -13.40 -7.75 -6.35
CA LYS A 18 -14.39 -8.82 -6.52
C LYS A 18 -14.18 -9.98 -5.55
N LEU A 19 -12.93 -10.43 -5.38
CA LEU A 19 -12.60 -11.51 -4.44
C LEU A 19 -13.01 -11.14 -3.01
N PHE A 20 -12.78 -9.91 -2.58
CA PHE A 20 -13.16 -9.46 -1.24
C PHE A 20 -14.68 -9.40 -1.05
N ASP A 21 -15.46 -9.11 -2.11
CA ASP A 21 -16.92 -9.17 -2.06
C ASP A 21 -17.40 -10.62 -1.93
N GLU A 22 -16.85 -11.55 -2.71
CA GLU A 22 -17.15 -12.99 -2.65
C GLU A 22 -16.80 -13.58 -1.26
N GLU A 23 -15.67 -13.18 -0.70
CA GLU A 23 -15.19 -13.61 0.61
C GLU A 23 -15.85 -12.85 1.78
N LYS A 24 -16.75 -11.91 1.50
CA LYS A 24 -17.48 -11.09 2.49
C LYS A 24 -16.54 -10.38 3.47
N ILE A 25 -15.51 -9.73 2.93
CA ILE A 25 -14.57 -8.92 3.69
C ILE A 25 -15.04 -7.47 3.67
N ASP A 26 -15.49 -6.99 4.82
CA ASP A 26 -16.07 -5.65 4.97
C ASP A 26 -15.01 -4.55 4.96
N PHE A 27 -15.37 -3.39 4.43
CA PHE A 27 -14.58 -2.18 4.53
C PHE A 27 -14.50 -1.66 5.96
N GLN A 28 -13.31 -1.28 6.38
CA GLN A 28 -13.03 -0.62 7.64
C GLN A 28 -12.71 0.86 7.36
N PRO A 29 -13.36 1.82 8.02
CA PRO A 29 -13.09 3.22 7.79
C PRO A 29 -11.78 3.68 8.45
N ILE A 30 -11.05 4.58 7.80
CA ILE A 30 -9.96 5.34 8.39
C ILE A 30 -10.52 6.69 8.82
N GLN A 31 -10.55 6.95 10.14
CA GLN A 31 -11.29 8.08 10.70
C GLN A 31 -10.44 9.06 11.51
N CYS A 32 -9.19 8.73 11.81
CA CYS A 32 -8.32 9.59 12.60
C CYS A 32 -7.76 10.73 11.76
N VAL A 33 -7.75 11.95 12.33
CA VAL A 33 -7.01 13.10 11.83
C VAL A 33 -5.91 13.39 12.84
N ASN A 34 -4.66 13.13 12.47
CA ASN A 34 -3.52 13.15 13.39
C ASN A 34 -2.94 14.57 13.61
N TRP A 35 -3.19 15.49 12.68
CA TRP A 35 -2.62 16.83 12.70
C TRP A 35 -3.73 17.87 12.65
N ALA A 36 -3.87 18.63 13.72
CA ALA A 36 -4.91 19.66 13.83
C ALA A 36 -4.76 20.80 12.81
N GLU A 37 -3.51 21.07 12.39
CA GLU A 37 -3.16 22.07 11.37
C GLU A 37 -3.57 21.65 9.94
N TYR A 38 -3.89 20.36 9.73
CA TYR A 38 -4.37 19.80 8.45
C TYR A 38 -5.73 19.12 8.67
N PRO A 39 -6.81 19.88 8.84
CA PRO A 39 -8.11 19.34 9.24
C PRO A 39 -8.86 18.64 8.09
N TYR A 40 -8.36 18.74 6.86
CA TYR A 40 -9.01 18.07 5.73
C TYR A 40 -9.02 16.57 5.93
N LYS A 41 -10.19 15.96 5.77
CA LYS A 41 -10.42 14.55 5.99
C LYS A 41 -11.14 13.94 4.80
N PRO A 42 -10.43 13.30 3.87
CA PRO A 42 -11.06 12.52 2.82
C PRO A 42 -11.82 11.32 3.42
N LYS A 43 -12.80 10.82 2.70
CA LYS A 43 -13.47 9.57 3.09
C LYS A 43 -12.64 8.39 2.60
N VAL A 44 -12.00 7.71 3.55
CA VAL A 44 -11.12 6.57 3.26
C VAL A 44 -11.60 5.33 3.97
N SER A 45 -11.58 4.21 3.27
CA SER A 45 -11.81 2.88 3.85
C SER A 45 -10.89 1.85 3.21
N PHE A 46 -10.65 0.75 3.93
CA PHE A 46 -9.80 -0.33 3.44
C PHE A 46 -10.38 -1.70 3.79
N ARG A 47 -9.94 -2.70 3.05
CA ARG A 47 -10.14 -4.12 3.33
C ARG A 47 -8.80 -4.81 3.36
N ILE A 48 -8.64 -5.81 4.24
CA ILE A 48 -7.42 -6.59 4.37
C ILE A 48 -7.72 -8.06 4.57
N ALA A 49 -6.97 -8.89 3.86
CA ALA A 49 -6.92 -10.34 4.07
C ALA A 49 -5.48 -10.83 3.88
N HIS A 50 -5.24 -12.10 4.12
CA HIS A 50 -3.96 -12.71 3.79
C HIS A 50 -4.15 -14.11 3.19
N THR A 51 -3.20 -14.51 2.36
CA THR A 51 -3.01 -15.90 1.94
C THR A 51 -1.92 -16.56 2.80
N GLN A 52 -1.40 -17.70 2.36
CA GLN A 52 -0.19 -18.28 2.97
C GLN A 52 1.04 -17.39 2.81
N ASN A 53 1.16 -16.68 1.66
CA ASN A 53 2.39 -16.04 1.23
C ASN A 53 2.23 -14.54 0.92
N SER A 54 1.06 -13.96 1.13
CA SER A 54 0.82 -12.56 0.75
C SER A 54 -0.18 -11.88 1.68
N ILE A 55 0.00 -10.57 1.86
CA ILE A 55 -1.00 -9.66 2.39
C ILE A 55 -1.76 -9.07 1.20
N LEU A 56 -3.07 -9.02 1.32
CA LEU A 56 -3.98 -8.51 0.31
C LEU A 56 -4.64 -7.25 0.87
N LEU A 57 -4.50 -6.13 0.18
CA LEU A 57 -5.04 -4.83 0.58
C LEU A 57 -5.89 -4.24 -0.54
N HIS A 58 -7.00 -3.62 -0.16
CA HIS A 58 -7.81 -2.84 -1.07
C HIS A 58 -8.27 -1.57 -0.36
N PHE A 59 -7.94 -0.41 -0.92
CA PHE A 59 -8.36 0.89 -0.42
C PHE A 59 -9.39 1.51 -1.35
N LYS A 60 -10.34 2.22 -0.74
CA LYS A 60 -11.33 3.05 -1.41
C LYS A 60 -11.28 4.45 -0.82
N VAL A 61 -11.09 5.43 -1.67
CA VAL A 61 -10.92 6.83 -1.29
C VAL A 61 -11.87 7.72 -2.07
N LYS A 62 -12.46 8.69 -1.37
CA LYS A 62 -13.22 9.78 -1.96
C LYS A 62 -12.70 11.09 -1.42
N GLU A 63 -12.24 11.95 -2.30
CA GLU A 63 -11.61 13.22 -1.96
C GLU A 63 -11.96 14.33 -2.95
N GLU A 64 -11.69 15.60 -2.56
CA GLU A 64 -12.06 16.79 -3.33
C GLU A 64 -10.99 17.24 -4.32
N SER A 65 -9.81 16.66 -4.26
CA SER A 65 -8.71 16.93 -5.19
C SER A 65 -7.83 15.69 -5.29
N VAL A 66 -7.53 15.26 -6.50
CA VAL A 66 -6.70 14.08 -6.76
C VAL A 66 -5.50 14.45 -7.64
N ARG A 67 -4.32 13.95 -7.27
CA ARG A 67 -3.08 14.17 -8.03
C ARG A 67 -2.24 12.89 -8.04
N ALA A 68 -1.58 12.63 -9.17
CA ALA A 68 -0.57 11.59 -9.32
C ALA A 68 0.58 12.09 -10.21
N LYS A 69 1.54 12.76 -9.60
CA LYS A 69 2.72 13.28 -10.30
C LYS A 69 3.79 12.22 -10.50
N TYR A 70 3.96 11.32 -9.53
CA TYR A 70 5.03 10.33 -9.51
C TYR A 70 4.58 9.01 -10.11
N GLY A 71 5.19 8.62 -11.24
CA GLY A 71 4.93 7.37 -11.97
C GLY A 71 6.04 6.34 -11.84
N GLU A 72 7.13 6.65 -11.11
CA GLU A 72 8.24 5.74 -10.86
C GLU A 72 8.31 5.37 -9.39
N ASP A 73 8.52 4.07 -9.12
CA ASP A 73 8.64 3.55 -7.76
C ASP A 73 9.78 4.21 -6.99
N ASN A 74 9.59 4.32 -5.68
CA ASN A 74 10.47 5.03 -4.75
C ASN A 74 10.59 6.55 -5.03
N GLY A 75 9.74 7.12 -5.88
CA GLY A 75 9.53 8.55 -5.98
C GLY A 75 8.78 9.11 -4.76
N SER A 76 8.59 10.43 -4.70
CA SER A 76 7.92 11.10 -3.57
C SER A 76 6.39 10.94 -3.62
N VAL A 77 5.91 9.69 -3.66
CA VAL A 77 4.48 9.33 -3.83
C VAL A 77 3.60 9.85 -2.69
N TRP A 78 4.16 10.09 -1.50
CA TRP A 78 3.45 10.68 -0.35
C TRP A 78 2.97 12.11 -0.60
N THR A 79 3.48 12.80 -1.61
CA THR A 79 3.03 14.14 -2.01
C THR A 79 1.87 14.11 -2.98
N ASP A 80 1.51 12.94 -3.49
CA ASP A 80 0.32 12.68 -4.31
C ASP A 80 -0.87 12.28 -3.44
N SER A 81 -2.03 12.02 -4.04
CA SER A 81 -3.12 11.30 -3.41
C SER A 81 -2.63 9.89 -3.07
N CYS A 82 -2.40 9.61 -1.79
CA CYS A 82 -1.64 8.46 -1.33
C CYS A 82 -2.31 7.74 -0.16
N VAL A 83 -2.19 6.42 -0.13
CA VAL A 83 -2.53 5.56 1.00
C VAL A 83 -1.28 4.85 1.49
N GLU A 84 -1.21 4.56 2.79
CA GLU A 84 -0.03 3.97 3.40
C GLU A 84 -0.38 2.74 4.24
N PHE A 85 0.51 1.76 4.24
CA PHE A 85 0.42 0.56 5.06
C PHE A 85 1.72 0.33 5.82
N PHE A 86 1.62 0.27 7.15
CA PHE A 86 2.74 0.02 8.04
C PHE A 86 2.64 -1.36 8.67
N SER A 87 3.75 -2.08 8.75
CA SER A 87 3.81 -3.40 9.38
C SER A 87 5.16 -3.67 10.05
N ILE A 88 5.15 -4.51 11.09
CA ILE A 88 6.36 -5.08 11.75
C ILE A 88 6.21 -6.60 11.73
N PRO A 89 6.48 -7.27 10.60
CA PRO A 89 6.14 -8.67 10.42
C PRO A 89 7.00 -9.64 11.24
N ALA A 90 8.25 -9.31 11.49
CA ALA A 90 9.21 -10.20 12.16
C ALA A 90 9.34 -9.95 13.67
N GLY A 91 8.75 -8.87 14.21
CA GLY A 91 8.90 -8.51 15.62
C GLY A 91 10.32 -8.07 16.02
N ASP A 92 11.19 -7.81 15.06
CA ASP A 92 12.59 -7.42 15.21
C ASP A 92 12.80 -5.90 15.39
N GLY A 93 11.70 -5.14 15.50
CA GLY A 93 11.72 -3.68 15.59
C GLY A 93 11.90 -2.96 14.25
N ILE A 94 12.07 -3.68 13.16
CA ILE A 94 12.08 -3.11 11.81
C ILE A 94 10.65 -3.00 11.30
N TYR A 95 10.21 -1.79 11.03
CA TYR A 95 8.94 -1.58 10.37
C TYR A 95 9.10 -1.30 8.88
N TYR A 96 8.11 -1.73 8.15
CA TYR A 96 7.98 -1.52 6.72
C TYR A 96 6.87 -0.52 6.49
N ASN A 97 7.15 0.49 5.67
CA ASN A 97 6.17 1.44 5.17
C ASN A 97 6.00 1.22 3.67
N ILE A 98 4.78 0.94 3.25
CA ILE A 98 4.40 0.85 1.84
C ILE A 98 3.45 2.00 1.57
N GLU A 99 3.91 3.00 0.83
CA GLU A 99 3.15 4.14 0.36
C GLU A 99 2.70 3.85 -1.07
N CYS A 100 1.44 4.09 -1.39
CA CYS A 100 0.89 3.84 -2.72
C CYS A 100 0.05 5.04 -3.16
N ASN A 101 0.42 5.70 -4.26
CA ASN A 101 -0.40 6.77 -4.78
C ASN A 101 -1.61 6.24 -5.57
N CYS A 102 -2.50 7.13 -5.95
CA CYS A 102 -3.78 6.78 -6.58
C CYS A 102 -3.67 6.14 -7.97
N ILE A 103 -2.47 6.04 -8.56
CA ILE A 103 -2.20 5.30 -9.82
C ILE A 103 -1.40 4.00 -9.60
N GLY A 104 -1.18 3.61 -8.33
CA GLY A 104 -0.48 2.36 -8.02
C GLY A 104 1.05 2.46 -8.02
N THR A 105 1.64 3.64 -8.11
CA THR A 105 3.08 3.83 -7.90
C THR A 105 3.36 3.72 -6.41
N ILE A 106 4.42 2.96 -6.03
CA ILE A 106 4.72 2.71 -4.62
C ILE A 106 6.10 3.20 -4.22
N LEU A 107 6.21 3.51 -2.92
CA LEU A 107 7.48 3.57 -2.21
C LEU A 107 7.45 2.52 -1.11
N VAL A 108 8.52 1.76 -0.99
CA VAL A 108 8.72 0.80 0.09
C VAL A 108 9.93 1.20 0.89
N GLY A 109 9.72 1.58 2.15
CA GLY A 109 10.77 1.93 3.10
C GLY A 109 10.82 0.93 4.24
N ALA A 110 12.02 0.58 4.72
CA ALA A 110 12.20 -0.30 5.87
C ALA A 110 13.26 0.28 6.83
N GLY A 111 13.01 0.23 8.11
CA GLY A 111 13.95 0.71 9.13
C GLY A 111 13.39 0.72 10.54
N PRO A 112 14.24 1.00 11.55
CA PRO A 112 13.81 1.02 12.94
C PRO A 112 13.04 2.30 13.32
N VAL A 113 13.28 3.41 12.61
CA VAL A 113 12.64 4.71 12.83
C VAL A 113 12.44 5.45 11.50
N ARG A 114 11.51 6.40 11.47
CA ARG A 114 11.12 7.14 10.25
C ARG A 114 12.31 7.75 9.49
N ASN A 115 13.26 8.35 10.19
CA ASN A 115 14.39 9.07 9.59
C ASN A 115 15.57 8.14 9.23
N ASN A 116 15.45 6.85 9.51
CA ASN A 116 16.50 5.85 9.23
C ASN A 116 15.87 4.65 8.50
N ARG A 117 15.12 4.95 7.42
CA ARG A 117 14.56 3.95 6.51
C ARG A 117 15.39 3.92 5.24
N GLU A 118 15.63 2.73 4.75
CA GLU A 118 16.16 2.49 3.41
C GLU A 118 15.03 2.14 2.46
N HIS A 119 15.12 2.61 1.23
CA HIS A 119 14.16 2.23 0.20
C HIS A 119 14.47 0.83 -0.30
N ALA A 120 13.44 0.04 -0.48
CA ALA A 120 13.58 -1.28 -1.07
C ALA A 120 14.08 -1.16 -2.52
N PRO A 121 14.97 -2.06 -2.97
CA PRO A 121 15.43 -2.07 -4.36
C PRO A 121 14.27 -2.39 -5.32
N LYS A 122 14.48 -2.08 -6.61
CA LYS A 122 13.44 -2.25 -7.66
C LYS A 122 12.94 -3.68 -7.79
N GLU A 123 13.78 -4.65 -7.54
CA GLU A 123 13.45 -6.08 -7.58
C GLU A 123 12.39 -6.42 -6.51
N VAL A 124 12.41 -5.70 -5.39
CA VAL A 124 11.43 -5.86 -4.30
C VAL A 124 10.12 -5.16 -4.63
N THR A 125 10.18 -3.91 -5.07
CA THR A 125 8.96 -3.19 -5.45
C THR A 125 8.22 -3.88 -6.60
N ALA A 126 8.95 -4.51 -7.54
CA ALA A 126 8.39 -5.27 -8.64
C ALA A 126 7.61 -6.53 -8.20
N LEU A 127 7.87 -7.07 -7.00
CA LEU A 127 7.12 -8.22 -6.47
C LEU A 127 5.72 -7.83 -5.96
N VAL A 128 5.49 -6.56 -5.66
CA VAL A 128 4.18 -6.07 -5.22
C VAL A 128 3.28 -5.90 -6.44
N GLN A 129 2.27 -6.76 -6.57
CA GLN A 129 1.25 -6.56 -7.59
C GLN A 129 0.32 -5.42 -7.20
N ARG A 130 -0.09 -4.63 -8.18
CA ARG A 130 -0.86 -3.40 -7.99
C ARG A 130 -1.92 -3.23 -9.06
N TRP A 131 -3.02 -2.66 -8.64
CA TRP A 131 -4.09 -2.21 -9.52
C TRP A 131 -4.65 -0.89 -9.02
N SER A 132 -5.03 -0.01 -9.92
CA SER A 132 -5.74 1.24 -9.63
C SER A 132 -6.90 1.44 -10.58
N SER A 133 -7.99 2.00 -10.06
CA SER A 133 -9.16 2.40 -10.83
C SER A 133 -8.88 3.60 -11.76
N LEU A 134 -7.83 4.39 -11.47
CA LEU A 134 -7.43 5.55 -12.27
C LEU A 134 -6.36 5.22 -13.34
N GLY A 135 -6.01 3.93 -13.48
CA GLY A 135 -4.93 3.51 -14.36
C GLY A 135 -3.55 3.72 -13.75
N ASN A 136 -2.51 3.79 -14.59
CA ASN A 136 -1.11 3.83 -14.14
C ASN A 136 -0.30 5.00 -14.75
N GLN A 137 -0.98 5.99 -15.34
CA GLN A 137 -0.31 7.12 -15.97
C GLN A 137 -0.38 8.36 -15.06
N PRO A 138 0.75 9.04 -14.82
CA PRO A 138 0.77 10.30 -14.08
C PRO A 138 -0.15 11.35 -14.67
N PHE A 139 -0.71 12.18 -13.79
CA PHE A 139 -1.55 13.29 -14.17
C PHE A 139 -1.41 14.48 -13.19
N ALA A 140 -1.69 15.69 -13.71
CA ALA A 140 -1.73 16.89 -12.90
C ALA A 140 -2.94 16.86 -11.94
N GLU A 141 -2.90 17.71 -10.91
CA GLU A 141 -4.00 17.84 -9.96
C GLU A 141 -5.33 18.12 -10.68
N ARG A 142 -6.35 17.35 -10.26
CA ARG A 142 -7.74 17.52 -10.70
C ARG A 142 -8.57 17.91 -9.49
N ILE A 143 -9.11 19.12 -9.51
CA ILE A 143 -9.98 19.63 -8.46
C ILE A 143 -11.41 19.17 -8.74
N GLY A 144 -12.09 18.68 -7.71
CA GLY A 144 -13.45 18.14 -7.77
C GLY A 144 -13.54 16.77 -7.11
N GLU A 145 -14.72 16.45 -6.64
CA GLU A 145 -14.98 15.17 -5.95
C GLU A 145 -14.60 13.99 -6.87
N THR A 146 -13.70 13.16 -6.39
CA THR A 146 -13.18 12.00 -7.12
C THR A 146 -13.18 10.78 -6.22
N ASP A 147 -13.73 9.69 -6.73
CA ASP A 147 -13.62 8.36 -6.12
C ASP A 147 -12.51 7.57 -6.83
N TRP A 148 -11.64 6.94 -6.04
CA TRP A 148 -10.61 6.06 -6.58
C TRP A 148 -10.33 4.87 -5.66
N GLU A 149 -9.79 3.83 -6.25
CA GLU A 149 -9.47 2.58 -5.57
C GLU A 149 -8.08 2.11 -5.97
N VAL A 150 -7.34 1.54 -5.01
CA VAL A 150 -6.10 0.79 -5.28
C VAL A 150 -6.13 -0.54 -4.56
N ALA A 151 -5.58 -1.56 -5.20
CA ALA A 151 -5.43 -2.89 -4.64
C ALA A 151 -3.97 -3.35 -4.73
N LEU A 152 -3.48 -3.95 -3.64
CA LEU A 152 -2.10 -4.40 -3.50
C LEU A 152 -2.07 -5.87 -3.08
N ILE A 153 -1.18 -6.65 -3.71
CA ILE A 153 -0.78 -7.98 -3.25
C ILE A 153 0.69 -7.89 -2.86
N ILE A 154 0.95 -7.98 -1.56
CA ILE A 154 2.27 -7.80 -0.97
C ILE A 154 2.78 -9.18 -0.54
N PRO A 155 3.77 -9.77 -1.24
CA PRO A 155 4.32 -11.07 -0.84
C PRO A 155 5.08 -10.95 0.47
N VAL A 156 4.87 -11.87 1.42
CA VAL A 156 5.56 -11.83 2.72
C VAL A 156 7.07 -12.05 2.59
N SER A 157 7.55 -12.59 1.46
CA SER A 157 8.98 -12.73 1.16
C SER A 157 9.74 -11.41 1.09
N TYR A 158 9.06 -10.26 0.90
CA TYR A 158 9.73 -8.96 0.90
C TYR A 158 10.42 -8.63 2.25
N THR A 159 9.95 -9.25 3.33
CA THR A 159 10.51 -9.08 4.68
C THR A 159 11.78 -9.91 4.90
N HIS A 160 12.07 -10.89 4.05
CA HIS A 160 13.24 -11.77 4.17
C HIS A 160 14.47 -11.27 3.41
N LEU A 161 14.34 -10.28 2.54
CA LEU A 161 15.41 -9.82 1.66
C LEU A 161 16.58 -9.16 2.39
N ARG A 162 16.39 -8.66 3.62
CA ARG A 162 17.49 -8.17 4.48
C ARG A 162 18.30 -9.29 5.12
N ALA A 163 17.75 -10.49 5.30
CA ALA A 163 18.47 -11.61 5.93
C ALA A 163 19.64 -12.13 5.07
N HIS A 164 19.64 -11.87 3.77
CA HIS A 164 20.71 -12.29 2.87
C HIS A 164 21.85 -11.28 2.72
N GLU A 165 21.62 -9.99 2.99
CA GLU A 165 22.69 -8.98 2.89
C GLU A 165 23.62 -8.96 4.12
N THR A 166 23.14 -9.38 5.29
CA THR A 166 23.96 -9.46 6.50
C THR A 166 24.88 -10.70 6.55
N SER A 167 24.75 -11.64 5.62
CA SER A 167 25.56 -12.87 5.58
C SER A 167 26.83 -12.76 4.71
N LEU A 168 27.08 -11.61 4.09
CA LEU A 168 28.22 -11.41 3.18
C LEU A 168 29.38 -10.59 3.78
N HIS A 169 29.34 -10.30 5.07
CA HIS A 169 30.45 -9.64 5.78
C HIS A 169 30.89 -10.46 7.01
N LEU A 170 31.51 -11.60 6.76
CA LEU A 170 32.45 -12.28 7.68
C LEU A 170 33.70 -12.70 6.90
#